data_4e4e41cc3b8d367bf765a91e7b8c4f96
#
_entry.id   4e4e41cc3b8d367bf765a91e7b8c4f96
#
_cell.length_a   1.000
_cell.length_b   1.000
_cell.length_c   1.000
_cell.angle_alpha   90.00
_cell.angle_beta   90.00
_cell.angle_gamma   90.00
#
_symmetry.space_group_name_H-M   'P 1'
#
loop_
_entity.id
_entity.type
_entity.pdbx_description
1 polymer ?
#
loop_
_entity_poly.entity_id
_entity_poly.type
_entity_poly.pdbx_seq_one_letter_code
_entity_poly.pdbx_strand_id
1 'polypeptide(L)'
;MAAGKPFILENNFENSSREPLLRLLERHDYQAITLTLTGDYRRIYERFLLRNAGPERHRGHVVNTCYPELPGQPAEAPLTYEQFVDGIRARGMDSFTANGPRIVVDTTDFAALDVPGLVQRLARCAEEILQAQRSPEK
;
A
#
# COMPACT_ATOMS: atom_id res chain seq x y z
N MET A 1 1.90 12.63 13.03
CA MET A 1 3.05 12.21 13.88
C MET A 1 3.30 13.16 15.04
N ALA A 2 3.39 14.47 14.87
CA ALA A 2 3.65 15.39 15.98
C ALA A 2 2.67 15.28 17.19
N ALA A 3 1.49 14.72 17.03
CA ALA A 3 0.51 14.54 18.10
C ALA A 3 0.75 13.31 19.00
N GLY A 4 1.72 12.47 18.70
CA GLY A 4 2.01 11.24 19.47
C GLY A 4 0.89 10.19 19.46
N LYS A 5 -0.05 10.27 18.53
CA LYS A 5 -1.19 9.34 18.45
C LYS A 5 -0.96 8.27 17.37
N PRO A 6 -1.37 7.01 17.61
CA PRO A 6 -1.36 6.00 16.57
C PRO A 6 -2.30 6.39 15.42
N PHE A 7 -1.95 6.04 14.20
CA PHE A 7 -2.76 6.28 13.01
C PHE A 7 -2.50 5.21 11.94
N ILE A 8 -3.41 5.10 11.01
CA ILE A 8 -3.27 4.25 9.83
C ILE A 8 -2.99 5.16 8.63
N LEU A 9 -2.00 4.78 7.84
CA LEU A 9 -1.67 5.44 6.59
C LEU A 9 -1.85 4.44 5.44
N GLU A 10 -2.74 4.74 4.51
CA GLU A 10 -2.95 3.96 3.30
C GLU A 10 -2.35 4.70 2.10
N ASN A 11 -1.54 4.01 1.32
CA ASN A 11 -0.97 4.51 0.08
C ASN A 11 -0.43 3.36 -0.77
N ASN A 12 -0.18 3.64 -2.05
CA ASN A 12 0.69 2.82 -2.89
C ASN A 12 2.15 3.15 -2.55
N PHE A 13 2.64 2.57 -1.45
CA PHE A 13 4.02 2.79 -1.04
C PHE A 13 5.00 2.19 -2.03
N GLU A 14 6.04 2.93 -2.35
CA GLU A 14 7.06 2.57 -3.32
C GLU A 14 8.45 3.03 -2.88
N ASN A 15 9.48 2.57 -3.57
CA ASN A 15 10.89 2.85 -3.22
C ASN A 15 11.18 4.34 -3.04
N SER A 16 10.58 5.20 -3.87
CA SER A 16 10.75 6.67 -3.80
C SER A 16 10.23 7.29 -2.50
N SER A 17 9.20 6.68 -1.89
CA SER A 17 8.58 7.17 -0.64
C SER A 17 9.24 6.58 0.61
N ARG A 18 10.09 5.55 0.47
CA ARG A 18 10.65 4.80 1.60
C ARG A 18 11.53 5.66 2.49
N GLU A 19 12.56 6.26 1.93
CA GLU A 19 13.54 7.03 2.68
C GLU A 19 12.94 8.27 3.38
N PRO A 20 12.09 9.08 2.71
CA PRO A 20 11.38 10.17 3.38
C PRO A 20 10.50 9.69 4.54
N LEU A 21 9.80 8.56 4.37
CA LEU A 21 8.96 8.00 5.43
C LEU A 21 9.78 7.52 6.62
N LEU A 22 10.88 6.81 6.40
CA LEU A 22 11.76 6.33 7.47
C LEU A 22 12.32 7.48 8.31
N ARG A 23 12.76 8.58 7.67
CA ARG A 23 13.21 9.79 8.40
C ARG A 23 12.10 10.42 9.24
N LEU A 24 10.85 10.40 8.76
CA LEU A 24 9.73 10.92 9.55
C LEU A 24 9.39 10.02 10.74
N LEU A 25 9.43 8.71 10.55
CA LEU A 25 9.18 7.75 11.64
C LEU A 25 10.25 7.89 12.73
N GLU A 26 11.52 7.94 12.35
CA GLU A 26 12.65 8.14 13.26
C GLU A 26 12.55 9.47 14.01
N ARG A 27 12.35 10.57 13.27
CA ARG A 27 12.23 11.92 13.85
C ARG A 27 11.14 12.05 14.90
N HIS A 28 10.07 11.28 14.79
CA HIS A 28 8.91 11.34 15.67
C HIS A 28 8.77 10.11 16.59
N ASP A 29 9.78 9.27 16.64
CA ASP A 29 9.81 8.05 17.46
C ASP A 29 8.58 7.12 17.20
N TYR A 30 8.29 6.91 15.91
CA TYR A 30 7.25 5.96 15.50
C TYR A 30 7.84 4.66 14.98
N GLN A 31 7.24 3.56 15.39
CA GLN A 31 7.40 2.27 14.72
C GLN A 31 6.17 1.95 13.90
N ALA A 32 6.38 1.44 12.69
CA ALA A 32 5.33 1.12 11.77
C ALA A 32 5.16 -0.40 11.62
N ILE A 33 3.92 -0.87 11.56
CA ILE A 33 3.60 -2.19 11.05
C ILE A 33 3.23 -2.03 9.60
N THR A 34 3.96 -2.68 8.69
CA THR A 34 3.67 -2.65 7.25
C THR A 34 2.70 -3.77 6.91
N LEU A 35 1.49 -3.43 6.48
CA LEU A 35 0.53 -4.38 5.93
C LEU A 35 0.57 -4.31 4.40
N THR A 36 1.06 -5.38 3.75
CA THR A 36 1.11 -5.49 2.29
C THR A 36 -0.04 -6.35 1.81
N LEU A 37 -0.95 -5.78 1.04
CA LEU A 37 -1.98 -6.51 0.33
C LEU A 37 -1.43 -6.94 -1.02
N THR A 38 -1.38 -8.23 -1.29
CA THR A 38 -0.88 -8.83 -2.53
C THR A 38 -1.85 -9.88 -3.04
N GLY A 39 -1.46 -10.67 -4.02
CA GLY A 39 -2.24 -11.78 -4.56
C GLY A 39 -1.75 -12.16 -5.95
N ASP A 40 -2.52 -13.02 -6.62
CA ASP A 40 -2.30 -13.32 -8.02
C ASP A 40 -2.40 -12.04 -8.87
N TYR A 41 -1.30 -11.69 -9.56
CA TYR A 41 -1.25 -10.44 -10.33
C TYR A 41 -2.27 -10.39 -11.47
N ARG A 42 -2.68 -11.54 -12.03
CA ARG A 42 -3.72 -11.57 -13.05
C ARG A 42 -5.06 -11.16 -12.47
N ARG A 43 -5.39 -11.68 -11.28
CA ARG A 43 -6.60 -11.30 -10.56
C ARG A 43 -6.60 -9.83 -10.13
N ILE A 44 -5.46 -9.32 -9.67
CA ILE A 44 -5.33 -7.91 -9.31
C ILE A 44 -5.49 -7.02 -10.55
N TYR A 45 -4.90 -7.40 -11.67
CA TYR A 45 -5.03 -6.67 -12.94
C TYR A 45 -6.46 -6.67 -13.48
N GLU A 46 -7.16 -7.81 -13.44
CA GLU A 46 -8.58 -7.89 -13.81
C GLU A 46 -9.45 -6.91 -12.97
N ARG A 47 -9.23 -6.88 -11.65
CA ARG A 47 -9.91 -5.93 -10.76
C ARG A 47 -9.55 -4.47 -11.07
N PHE A 48 -8.30 -4.20 -11.40
CA PHE A 48 -7.83 -2.89 -11.81
C PHE A 48 -8.57 -2.41 -13.06
N LEU A 49 -8.68 -3.25 -14.10
CA LEU A 49 -9.41 -2.92 -15.32
C LEU A 49 -10.90 -2.68 -15.06
N LEU A 50 -11.56 -3.59 -14.32
CA LEU A 50 -12.97 -3.45 -13.97
C LEU A 50 -13.25 -2.15 -13.20
N ARG A 51 -12.42 -1.83 -12.23
CA ARG A 51 -12.55 -0.60 -11.44
C ARG A 51 -12.38 0.64 -12.31
N ASN A 52 -11.42 0.65 -13.22
CA ASN A 52 -11.15 1.80 -14.09
C ASN A 52 -12.23 2.00 -15.18
N ALA A 53 -12.90 0.93 -15.59
CA ALA A 53 -14.04 0.99 -16.50
C ALA A 53 -15.37 1.38 -15.82
N GLY A 54 -15.42 1.35 -14.48
CA GLY A 54 -16.63 1.61 -13.72
C GLY A 54 -17.01 3.10 -13.70
N PRO A 55 -18.32 3.43 -13.72
CA PRO A 55 -18.80 4.81 -13.71
C PRO A 55 -18.48 5.57 -12.41
N GLU A 56 -18.25 4.86 -11.31
CA GLU A 56 -17.92 5.42 -10.01
C GLU A 56 -16.45 5.92 -9.94
N ARG A 57 -15.61 5.51 -10.90
CA ARG A 57 -14.21 5.89 -10.90
C ARG A 57 -14.00 7.28 -11.48
N HIS A 58 -13.55 8.23 -10.64
CA HIS A 58 -13.23 9.57 -11.10
C HIS A 58 -12.12 9.54 -12.17
N ARG A 59 -12.33 10.25 -13.28
CA ARG A 59 -11.42 10.24 -14.44
C ARG A 59 -9.98 10.61 -14.10
N GLY A 60 -9.76 11.53 -13.17
CA GLY A 60 -8.43 11.88 -12.69
C GLY A 60 -7.62 10.75 -12.04
N HIS A 61 -8.25 9.60 -11.75
CA HIS A 61 -7.56 8.39 -11.30
C HIS A 61 -7.23 7.40 -12.43
N VAL A 62 -7.73 7.66 -13.64
CA VAL A 62 -7.57 6.80 -14.81
C VAL A 62 -6.60 7.40 -15.82
N VAL A 63 -6.61 8.73 -15.91
CA VAL A 63 -5.74 9.47 -16.81
C VAL A 63 -4.36 9.64 -16.17
N ASN A 64 -3.31 9.25 -16.88
CA ASN A 64 -1.95 9.21 -16.33
C ASN A 64 -1.11 10.46 -16.67
N THR A 65 -1.54 11.28 -17.65
CA THR A 65 -0.75 12.40 -18.15
C THR A 65 -1.32 13.75 -17.76
N CYS A 66 -2.59 14.02 -18.06
CA CYS A 66 -3.22 15.30 -17.80
C CYS A 66 -4.70 15.16 -17.52
N TYR A 67 -5.19 15.73 -16.42
CA TYR A 67 -6.61 15.85 -16.13
C TYR A 67 -6.97 17.30 -15.73
N PRO A 68 -8.06 17.88 -16.29
CA PRO A 68 -8.91 17.31 -17.35
C PRO A 68 -8.15 17.11 -18.68
N GLU A 69 -8.59 16.11 -19.44
CA GLU A 69 -7.99 15.80 -20.73
C GLU A 69 -8.12 17.01 -21.68
N LEU A 70 -7.06 17.29 -22.42
CA LEU A 70 -7.08 18.38 -23.41
C LEU A 70 -7.96 17.99 -24.61
N PRO A 71 -8.76 18.92 -25.15
CA PRO A 71 -9.59 18.64 -26.31
C PRO A 71 -8.77 18.11 -27.49
N GLY A 72 -9.27 17.05 -28.13
CA GLY A 72 -8.61 16.44 -29.28
C GLY A 72 -7.48 15.47 -28.99
N GLN A 73 -7.14 15.25 -27.72
CA GLN A 73 -6.20 14.16 -27.38
C GLN A 73 -6.90 12.81 -27.43
N PRO A 74 -6.25 11.78 -28.02
CA PRO A 74 -6.79 10.42 -27.98
C PRO A 74 -6.86 9.92 -26.53
N ALA A 75 -7.87 9.12 -26.22
CA ALA A 75 -7.94 8.44 -24.93
C ALA A 75 -6.71 7.54 -24.73
N GLU A 76 -6.11 7.61 -23.55
CA GLU A 76 -5.00 6.72 -23.22
C GLU A 76 -5.47 5.25 -23.22
N ALA A 77 -4.67 4.38 -23.83
CA ALA A 77 -4.89 2.95 -23.76
C ALA A 77 -4.66 2.46 -22.31
N PRO A 78 -5.47 1.53 -21.82
CA PRO A 78 -5.19 0.90 -20.53
C PRO A 78 -3.79 0.25 -20.53
N LEU A 79 -3.12 0.23 -19.37
CA LEU A 79 -1.86 -0.50 -19.21
C LEU A 79 -2.05 -1.96 -19.61
N THR A 80 -1.08 -2.55 -20.30
CA THR A 80 -1.05 -3.99 -20.50
C THR A 80 -0.76 -4.71 -19.19
N TYR A 81 -1.02 -6.01 -19.15
CA TYR A 81 -0.69 -6.83 -17.97
C TYR A 81 0.79 -6.75 -17.60
N GLU A 82 1.66 -6.86 -18.62
CA GLU A 82 3.12 -6.80 -18.45
C GLU A 82 3.52 -5.43 -17.87
N GLN A 83 3.05 -4.34 -18.46
CA GLN A 83 3.31 -2.99 -17.97
C GLN A 83 2.82 -2.79 -16.53
N PHE A 84 1.67 -3.35 -16.18
CA PHE A 84 1.11 -3.28 -14.84
C PHE A 84 2.01 -4.01 -13.82
N VAL A 85 2.42 -5.25 -14.12
CA VAL A 85 3.27 -6.06 -13.23
C VAL A 85 4.67 -5.45 -13.11
N ASP A 86 5.27 -5.08 -14.24
CA ASP A 86 6.59 -4.46 -14.26
C ASP A 86 6.61 -3.12 -13.52
N GLY A 87 5.53 -2.35 -13.62
CA GLY A 87 5.37 -1.11 -12.86
C GLY A 87 5.32 -1.33 -11.34
N ILE A 88 4.65 -2.38 -10.87
CA ILE A 88 4.62 -2.75 -9.44
C ILE A 88 6.02 -3.13 -8.96
N ARG A 89 6.71 -4.00 -9.69
CA ARG A 89 8.04 -4.51 -9.34
C ARG A 89 9.11 -3.42 -9.39
N ALA A 90 9.15 -2.65 -10.46
CA ALA A 90 10.14 -1.58 -10.65
C ALA A 90 10.03 -0.50 -9.55
N ARG A 91 8.82 -0.23 -9.07
CA ARG A 91 8.59 0.70 -7.95
C ARG A 91 8.75 0.07 -6.57
N GLY A 92 8.90 -1.26 -6.49
CA GLY A 92 9.05 -1.99 -5.23
C GLY A 92 7.79 -2.00 -4.36
N MET A 93 6.60 -1.85 -4.96
CA MET A 93 5.33 -1.78 -4.22
C MET A 93 5.00 -3.09 -3.51
N ASP A 94 5.40 -4.22 -4.09
CA ASP A 94 5.19 -5.57 -3.55
C ASP A 94 6.22 -5.97 -2.47
N SER A 95 7.30 -5.23 -2.34
CA SER A 95 8.41 -5.49 -1.42
C SER A 95 8.64 -4.40 -0.38
N PHE A 96 7.85 -3.32 -0.43
CA PHE A 96 7.98 -2.20 0.50
C PHE A 96 7.85 -2.65 1.95
N THR A 97 8.73 -2.12 2.80
CA THR A 97 8.66 -2.26 4.25
C THR A 97 9.18 -0.99 4.92
N ALA A 98 8.58 -0.61 6.04
CA ALA A 98 9.03 0.49 6.89
C ALA A 98 10.03 -0.02 7.97
N ASN A 99 10.06 0.58 9.14
CA ASN A 99 11.02 0.31 10.22
C ASN A 99 10.56 -0.73 11.26
N GLY A 100 9.52 -1.49 10.98
CA GLY A 100 9.01 -2.53 11.88
C GLY A 100 8.50 -3.76 11.13
N PRO A 101 7.69 -4.60 11.77
CA PRO A 101 7.24 -5.86 11.19
C PRO A 101 6.44 -5.67 9.90
N ARG A 102 6.55 -6.64 9.00
CA ARG A 102 5.76 -6.70 7.77
C ARG A 102 4.82 -7.89 7.79
N ILE A 103 3.55 -7.65 7.54
CA ILE A 103 2.51 -8.67 7.36
C ILE A 103 2.08 -8.64 5.90
N VAL A 104 2.18 -9.78 5.23
CA VAL A 104 1.71 -9.95 3.85
C VAL A 104 0.37 -10.69 3.87
N VAL A 105 -0.60 -10.16 3.14
CA VAL A 105 -1.96 -10.72 3.02
C VAL A 105 -2.25 -11.00 1.56
N ASP A 106 -2.53 -12.25 1.25
CA ASP A 106 -3.01 -12.66 -0.07
C ASP A 106 -4.48 -12.29 -0.22
N THR A 107 -4.78 -11.48 -1.21
CA THR A 107 -6.13 -11.01 -1.55
C THR A 107 -6.64 -11.62 -2.86
N THR A 108 -6.04 -12.71 -3.33
CA THR A 108 -6.46 -13.40 -4.55
C THR A 108 -7.93 -13.79 -4.48
N ASP A 109 -8.36 -14.32 -3.34
CA ASP A 109 -9.77 -14.57 -3.03
C ASP A 109 -10.18 -13.80 -1.76
N PHE A 110 -11.00 -12.78 -1.91
CA PHE A 110 -11.50 -12.01 -0.77
C PHE A 110 -12.40 -12.81 0.17
N ALA A 111 -13.09 -13.84 -0.32
CA ALA A 111 -13.94 -14.68 0.51
C ALA A 111 -13.14 -15.60 1.45
N ALA A 112 -11.88 -15.89 1.10
CA ALA A 112 -10.97 -16.70 1.90
C ALA A 112 -10.18 -15.90 2.95
N LEU A 113 -10.36 -14.56 3.03
CA LEU A 113 -9.63 -13.73 3.98
C LEU A 113 -10.07 -13.97 5.43
N ASP A 114 -9.13 -14.41 6.25
CA ASP A 114 -9.31 -14.46 7.72
C ASP A 114 -9.06 -13.08 8.32
N VAL A 115 -10.05 -12.20 8.23
CA VAL A 115 -9.96 -10.84 8.79
C VAL A 115 -9.81 -10.86 10.32
N PRO A 116 -10.54 -11.69 11.10
CA PRO A 116 -10.31 -11.79 12.53
C PRO A 116 -8.89 -12.20 12.91
N GLY A 117 -8.32 -13.20 12.25
CA GLY A 117 -6.95 -13.64 12.46
C GLY A 117 -5.92 -12.57 12.08
N LEU A 118 -6.18 -11.80 11.02
CA LEU A 118 -5.34 -10.66 10.64
C LEU A 118 -5.33 -9.58 11.72
N VAL A 119 -6.51 -9.23 12.26
CA VAL A 119 -6.64 -8.24 13.36
C VAL A 119 -5.86 -8.71 14.59
N GLN A 120 -5.96 -9.99 14.96
CA GLN A 120 -5.20 -10.54 16.09
C GLN A 120 -3.69 -10.48 15.86
N ARG A 121 -3.21 -10.74 14.63
CA ARG A 121 -1.79 -10.62 14.29
C ARG A 121 -1.30 -9.17 14.40
N LEU A 122 -2.08 -8.22 13.91
CA LEU A 122 -1.78 -6.79 14.02
C LEU A 122 -1.72 -6.33 15.48
N ALA A 123 -2.68 -6.77 16.30
CA ALA A 123 -2.71 -6.46 17.72
C ALA A 123 -1.46 -6.97 18.45
N ARG A 124 -1.06 -8.23 18.20
CA ARG A 124 0.16 -8.80 18.78
C ARG A 124 1.42 -8.01 18.38
N CYS A 125 1.58 -7.68 17.10
CA CYS A 125 2.70 -6.86 16.66
C CYS A 125 2.73 -5.50 17.35
N ALA A 126 1.57 -4.86 17.53
CA ALA A 126 1.47 -3.58 18.23
C ALA A 126 1.85 -3.71 19.72
N GLU A 127 1.39 -4.76 20.40
CA GLU A 127 1.75 -5.04 21.80
C GLU A 127 3.25 -5.28 21.97
N GLU A 128 3.88 -6.07 21.09
CA GLU A 128 5.32 -6.33 21.08
C GLU A 128 6.13 -5.03 20.92
N ILE A 129 5.73 -4.16 20.00
CA ILE A 129 6.36 -2.84 19.80
C ILE A 129 6.25 -1.99 21.07
N LEU A 130 5.06 -1.91 21.65
CA LEU A 130 4.83 -1.11 22.87
C LEU A 130 5.59 -1.66 24.09
N GLN A 131 5.75 -2.97 24.19
CA GLN A 131 6.55 -3.60 25.26
C GLN A 131 8.03 -3.29 25.08
N ALA A 132 8.56 -3.38 23.85
CA ALA A 132 9.95 -3.05 23.57
C ALA A 132 10.27 -1.58 23.89
N GLN A 133 9.37 -0.66 23.58
CA GLN A 133 9.54 0.77 23.91
C GLN A 133 9.51 1.06 25.42
N ARG A 134 8.82 0.23 26.23
CA ARG A 134 8.74 0.39 27.70
C ARG A 134 9.92 -0.22 28.43
N SER A 135 10.66 -1.11 27.80
CA SER A 135 11.84 -1.79 28.37
C SER A 135 13.10 -1.45 27.55
N PRO A 136 13.56 -0.18 27.53
CA PRO A 136 14.83 0.13 26.89
C PRO A 136 15.93 -0.67 27.57
N GLU A 137 16.69 -1.42 26.78
CA GLU A 137 17.87 -2.15 27.29
C GLU A 137 18.77 -1.20 28.07
N LYS A 138 19.17 -1.65 29.29
CA LYS A 138 20.07 -0.92 30.18
C LYS A 138 21.50 -1.01 29.65
#